data_3f5d209453ec59c254b134720ffedca0
#
_entry.id   3f5d209453ec59c254b134720ffedca0
#
_cell.length_a   1.000
_cell.length_b   1.000
_cell.length_c   1.000
_cell.angle_alpha   90.00
_cell.angle_beta   90.00
_cell.angle_gamma   90.00
#
_symmetry.space_group_name_H-M   'P 1'
#
loop_
_entity.id
_entity.type
_entity.pdbx_description
1 polymer ?
#
loop_
_entity_poly.entity_id
_entity_poly.type
_entity_poly.pdbx_seq_one_letter_code
_entity_poly.pdbx_strand_id
1 'polypeptide(L)'
;MIYHSTRDEKLTAAPTRAVLEGIAPDGGLYVCDPGKLDFDWQGTLQKDTMSMAADILGLLLPDFQDMNGLVRASYAGKFASDDLTPLVPVGERYVLELYHGPTSAFKDVALSVLPRLVSAAAKQEGAGDVVILTATSGDTGKAALEGFHDVPGTRIMVFYPAGGVSPVQEAQMVTQEGGNVRVCAIRGNFDDAQTGVKNVFAACKGKDLHGAVLSSANSINIGRLAPQVVYYFRAYADLVQAGRIRVGEKVHFVVPTGNFGDILAGYFAKRMGLPVGRLVCASNANDVLTEFISTGVYDRRRPFYKTTSPSMDILVSSNLERLLYLLSEGDCGYVAGLMEQLNREGHYQVSPRLLERLQAEFDCACCDDAGAAEVIRRLWQEQHYLCDPHTAVAWSAAEQVQLEDGAPVVVLSTASPYKFPAAVLGALEGGCDGDEFAMMERLHRLTGTEVPRNLAGLQGRTVRHRDVIDKEQMLDYVLAEVMRS
;
A
#
# COMPACT_ATOMS: atom_id res chain seq x y z
N MET A 1 15.37 10.78 16.42
CA MET A 1 15.08 11.05 14.98
C MET A 1 13.97 12.10 14.92
N ILE A 2 14.01 12.99 13.94
CA ILE A 2 12.96 13.99 13.70
C ILE A 2 12.52 13.83 12.23
N TYR A 3 11.22 13.73 12.02
CA TYR A 3 10.61 13.85 10.71
C TYR A 3 10.37 15.32 10.38
N HIS A 4 10.35 15.66 9.11
CA HIS A 4 9.95 16.99 8.65
C HIS A 4 9.11 16.88 7.37
N SER A 5 8.46 17.98 7.00
CA SER A 5 7.72 18.03 5.74
C SER A 5 8.65 17.92 4.52
N THR A 6 8.21 17.23 3.48
CA THR A 6 8.89 17.24 2.17
C THR A 6 8.94 18.64 1.53
N ARG A 7 8.12 19.59 2.01
CA ARG A 7 7.98 20.94 1.42
C ARG A 7 8.55 22.06 2.29
N ASP A 8 8.76 21.80 3.59
CA ASP A 8 9.36 22.76 4.53
C ASP A 8 10.14 22.02 5.63
N GLU A 9 11.46 22.18 5.64
CA GLU A 9 12.35 21.57 6.62
C GLU A 9 12.11 22.05 8.08
N LYS A 10 11.46 23.20 8.26
CA LYS A 10 11.16 23.77 9.57
C LYS A 10 9.90 23.15 10.19
N LEU A 11 9.03 22.54 9.38
CA LEU A 11 7.87 21.83 9.86
C LEU A 11 8.27 20.41 10.28
N THR A 12 8.68 20.29 11.53
CA THR A 12 9.21 19.05 12.11
C THR A 12 8.18 18.36 13.01
N ALA A 13 8.29 17.06 13.11
CA ALA A 13 7.49 16.24 14.02
C ALA A 13 8.31 15.08 14.61
N ALA A 14 8.03 14.72 15.86
CA ALA A 14 8.45 13.43 16.41
C ALA A 14 7.78 12.28 15.62
N PRO A 15 8.37 11.09 15.55
CA PRO A 15 7.78 9.94 14.86
C PRO A 15 6.35 9.63 15.28
N THR A 16 6.03 9.69 16.58
CA THR A 16 4.68 9.51 17.13
C THR A 16 3.71 10.51 16.53
N ARG A 17 4.09 11.78 16.50
CA ARG A 17 3.26 12.85 15.95
C ARG A 17 3.10 12.73 14.43
N ALA A 18 4.15 12.36 13.70
CA ALA A 18 4.10 12.14 12.25
C ALA A 18 3.13 11.01 11.88
N VAL A 19 3.08 9.93 12.68
CA VAL A 19 2.11 8.83 12.51
C VAL A 19 0.69 9.29 12.86
N LEU A 20 0.52 10.05 13.93
CA LEU A 20 -0.79 10.52 14.38
C LEU A 20 -1.42 11.52 13.40
N GLU A 21 -0.65 12.49 12.93
CA GLU A 21 -1.11 13.50 11.97
C GLU A 21 -1.25 12.93 10.53
N GLY A 22 -0.35 12.03 10.14
CA GLY A 22 -0.33 11.38 8.83
C GLY A 22 0.13 12.26 7.66
N ILE A 23 -0.08 13.57 7.75
CA ILE A 23 0.33 14.58 6.76
C ILE A 23 0.77 15.85 7.47
N ALA A 24 1.77 16.54 6.94
CA ALA A 24 2.25 17.80 7.52
C ALA A 24 1.25 18.96 7.31
N PRO A 25 1.28 20.01 8.17
CA PRO A 25 0.33 21.12 8.10
C PRO A 25 0.32 21.92 6.80
N ASP A 26 1.43 21.89 6.04
CA ASP A 26 1.58 22.52 4.72
C ASP A 26 1.07 21.62 3.56
N GLY A 27 0.58 20.42 3.88
CA GLY A 27 0.15 19.41 2.92
C GLY A 27 1.31 18.59 2.32
N GLY A 28 2.56 18.81 2.78
CA GLY A 28 3.70 17.95 2.49
C GLY A 28 3.65 16.63 3.26
N LEU A 29 4.51 15.70 2.90
CA LEU A 29 4.58 14.39 3.54
C LEU A 29 5.69 14.36 4.59
N TYR A 30 5.41 13.75 5.74
CA TYR A 30 6.47 13.51 6.72
C TYR A 30 7.50 12.53 6.17
N VAL A 31 8.78 12.91 6.22
CA VAL A 31 9.89 12.14 5.67
C VAL A 31 11.11 12.19 6.60
N CYS A 32 11.87 11.11 6.65
CA CYS A 32 13.25 11.05 7.11
C CYS A 32 14.12 10.47 6.01
N ASP A 33 15.42 10.68 6.07
CA ASP A 33 16.37 10.01 5.19
C ASP A 33 16.91 8.74 5.88
N PRO A 34 16.44 7.53 5.50
CA PRO A 34 16.88 6.30 6.14
C PRO A 34 18.35 5.99 5.90
N GLY A 35 18.97 6.55 4.86
CA GLY A 35 20.41 6.39 4.60
C GLY A 35 21.34 7.11 5.59
N LYS A 36 20.77 7.97 6.46
CA LYS A 36 21.51 8.65 7.54
C LYS A 36 21.40 7.92 8.88
N LEU A 37 20.72 6.77 8.91
CA LEU A 37 20.52 5.98 10.12
C LEU A 37 21.63 4.92 10.22
N ASP A 38 22.18 4.75 11.41
CA ASP A 38 23.10 3.65 11.70
C ASP A 38 22.28 2.37 11.96
N PHE A 39 22.40 1.39 11.07
CA PHE A 39 21.61 0.17 11.10
C PHE A 39 22.44 -1.07 10.78
N ASP A 40 22.47 -2.01 11.72
CA ASP A 40 23.04 -3.34 11.49
C ASP A 40 22.09 -4.20 10.67
N TRP A 41 22.03 -3.90 9.37
CA TRP A 41 21.17 -4.62 8.45
C TRP A 41 21.58 -6.10 8.31
N GLN A 42 22.88 -6.43 8.42
CA GLN A 42 23.37 -7.81 8.31
C GLN A 42 22.96 -8.67 9.51
N GLY A 43 23.08 -8.13 10.72
CA GLY A 43 22.62 -8.80 11.93
C GLY A 43 21.09 -8.99 11.93
N THR A 44 20.36 -8.06 11.35
CA THR A 44 18.88 -8.15 11.22
C THR A 44 18.44 -9.30 10.32
N LEU A 45 19.21 -9.67 9.27
CA LEU A 45 18.89 -10.82 8.41
C LEU A 45 18.87 -12.18 9.13
N GLN A 46 19.50 -12.28 10.29
CA GLN A 46 19.58 -13.54 11.06
C GLN A 46 18.37 -13.72 12.00
N LYS A 47 17.48 -12.73 12.09
CA LYS A 47 16.37 -12.71 13.03
C LYS A 47 15.10 -13.33 12.40
N ASP A 48 14.20 -13.80 13.25
CA ASP A 48 12.84 -14.12 12.83
C ASP A 48 12.10 -12.86 12.35
N THR A 49 11.03 -13.05 11.59
CA THR A 49 10.30 -11.95 10.95
C THR A 49 9.77 -10.92 11.94
N MET A 50 9.31 -11.35 13.13
CA MET A 50 8.79 -10.43 14.16
C MET A 50 9.89 -9.56 14.76
N SER A 51 11.04 -10.17 15.06
CA SER A 51 12.21 -9.47 15.59
C SER A 51 12.82 -8.54 14.54
N MET A 52 12.89 -8.97 13.27
CA MET A 52 13.32 -8.14 12.14
C MET A 52 12.38 -6.92 11.98
N ALA A 53 11.07 -7.13 12.04
CA ALA A 53 10.10 -6.05 11.96
C ALA A 53 10.25 -5.05 13.11
N ALA A 54 10.47 -5.53 14.32
CA ALA A 54 10.69 -4.68 15.49
C ALA A 54 11.96 -3.83 15.38
N ASP A 55 13.05 -4.38 14.86
CA ASP A 55 14.30 -3.63 14.62
C ASP A 55 14.11 -2.53 13.58
N ILE A 56 13.53 -2.87 12.43
CA ILE A 56 13.32 -1.93 11.33
C ILE A 56 12.36 -0.81 11.75
N LEU A 57 11.24 -1.17 12.37
CA LEU A 57 10.28 -0.19 12.85
C LEU A 57 10.82 0.63 14.03
N GLY A 58 11.57 0.00 14.95
CA GLY A 58 12.23 0.71 16.04
C GLY A 58 13.27 1.72 15.55
N LEU A 59 13.97 1.43 14.45
CA LEU A 59 14.87 2.37 13.82
C LEU A 59 14.15 3.53 13.15
N LEU A 60 13.09 3.23 12.36
CA LEU A 60 12.34 4.25 11.62
C LEU A 60 11.41 5.07 12.54
N LEU A 61 10.93 4.49 13.64
CA LEU A 61 9.95 5.08 14.56
C LEU A 61 10.45 4.96 16.02
N PRO A 62 11.61 5.53 16.37
CA PRO A 62 12.30 5.25 17.65
C PRO A 62 11.57 5.76 18.90
N ASP A 63 10.61 6.68 18.78
CA ASP A 63 9.91 7.25 19.92
C ASP A 63 8.78 6.36 20.44
N PHE A 64 8.45 5.28 19.72
CA PHE A 64 7.45 4.32 20.16
C PHE A 64 8.04 3.38 21.21
N GLN A 65 7.42 3.37 22.39
CA GLN A 65 7.77 2.43 23.45
C GLN A 65 7.29 1.01 23.09
N ASP A 66 8.07 -0.01 23.46
CA ASP A 66 7.75 -1.42 23.26
C ASP A 66 7.38 -1.78 21.81
N MET A 67 8.25 -1.45 20.86
CA MET A 67 8.01 -1.80 19.44
C MET A 67 7.85 -3.33 19.25
N ASN A 68 8.55 -4.16 20.03
CA ASN A 68 8.39 -5.61 20.00
C ASN A 68 6.95 -6.04 20.37
N GLY A 69 6.39 -5.48 21.42
CA GLY A 69 4.99 -5.74 21.82
C GLY A 69 4.00 -5.27 20.75
N LEU A 70 4.21 -4.09 20.18
CA LEU A 70 3.37 -3.56 19.11
C LEU A 70 3.39 -4.47 17.86
N VAL A 71 4.57 -4.92 17.42
CA VAL A 71 4.74 -5.82 16.28
C VAL A 71 4.05 -7.16 16.52
N ARG A 72 4.33 -7.80 17.66
CA ARG A 72 3.71 -9.08 18.01
C ARG A 72 2.19 -8.99 18.09
N ALA A 73 1.66 -7.96 18.75
CA ALA A 73 0.22 -7.73 18.82
C ALA A 73 -0.42 -7.44 17.44
N SER A 74 0.36 -6.94 16.49
CA SER A 74 -0.09 -6.64 15.13
C SER A 74 -0.17 -7.87 14.24
N TYR A 75 0.81 -8.77 14.32
CA TYR A 75 0.98 -9.83 13.34
C TYR A 75 0.67 -11.24 13.88
N ALA A 76 0.93 -11.53 15.15
CA ALA A 76 0.81 -12.90 15.67
C ALA A 76 -0.58 -13.49 15.44
N GLY A 77 -0.63 -14.64 14.76
CA GLY A 77 -1.85 -15.39 14.47
C GLY A 77 -2.79 -14.77 13.44
N LYS A 78 -2.41 -13.66 12.79
CA LYS A 78 -3.26 -13.00 11.79
C LYS A 78 -2.92 -13.37 10.35
N PHE A 79 -1.69 -13.80 10.10
CA PHE A 79 -1.22 -14.24 8.78
C PHE A 79 -1.24 -15.76 8.68
N ALA A 80 -1.33 -16.27 7.46
CA ALA A 80 -1.34 -17.72 7.21
C ALA A 80 0.04 -18.36 7.47
N SER A 81 1.11 -17.55 7.50
CA SER A 81 2.49 -17.98 7.80
C SER A 81 3.13 -17.02 8.80
N ASP A 82 4.00 -17.55 9.66
CA ASP A 82 4.81 -16.75 10.59
C ASP A 82 5.84 -15.87 9.86
N ASP A 83 6.20 -16.22 8.63
CA ASP A 83 7.05 -15.41 7.75
C ASP A 83 6.32 -14.19 7.17
N LEU A 84 5.01 -14.07 7.38
CA LEU A 84 4.10 -13.04 6.88
C LEU A 84 4.01 -12.99 5.34
N THR A 85 5.15 -13.07 4.64
CA THR A 85 5.29 -12.82 3.20
C THR A 85 6.24 -13.84 2.59
N PRO A 86 5.77 -15.07 2.33
CA PRO A 86 6.61 -16.14 1.80
C PRO A 86 7.18 -15.81 0.42
N LEU A 87 8.43 -16.24 0.19
CA LEU A 87 9.12 -16.12 -1.08
C LEU A 87 9.06 -17.45 -1.83
N VAL A 88 8.42 -17.47 -3.00
CA VAL A 88 8.16 -18.67 -3.79
C VAL A 88 8.95 -18.67 -5.09
N PRO A 89 9.69 -19.73 -5.44
CA PRO A 89 10.34 -19.83 -6.75
C PRO A 89 9.30 -20.11 -7.84
N VAL A 90 9.34 -19.34 -8.94
CA VAL A 90 8.48 -19.50 -10.12
C VAL A 90 9.35 -19.38 -11.37
N GLY A 91 9.60 -20.50 -12.04
CA GLY A 91 10.57 -20.55 -13.14
C GLY A 91 11.96 -20.09 -12.72
N GLU A 92 12.51 -19.11 -13.40
CA GLU A 92 13.83 -18.52 -13.10
C GLU A 92 13.77 -17.31 -12.15
N ARG A 93 12.57 -16.96 -11.67
CA ARG A 93 12.34 -15.81 -10.78
C ARG A 93 11.78 -16.25 -9.45
N TYR A 94 11.64 -15.28 -8.56
CA TYR A 94 10.98 -15.46 -7.28
C TYR A 94 9.75 -14.55 -7.20
N VAL A 95 8.72 -15.01 -6.52
CA VAL A 95 7.52 -14.22 -6.23
C VAL A 95 7.44 -14.03 -4.72
N LEU A 96 7.36 -12.78 -4.29
CA LEU A 96 7.12 -12.42 -2.90
C LEU A 96 5.62 -12.25 -2.67
N GLU A 97 5.02 -13.24 -2.03
CA GLU A 97 3.57 -13.28 -1.83
C GLU A 97 3.16 -12.44 -0.61
N LEU A 98 2.64 -11.24 -0.84
CA LEU A 98 2.28 -10.26 0.20
C LEU A 98 0.84 -10.36 0.69
N TYR A 99 0.08 -11.38 0.25
CA TYR A 99 -1.37 -11.43 0.40
C TYR A 99 -1.87 -12.50 1.39
N HIS A 100 -1.01 -13.03 2.23
CA HIS A 100 -1.36 -14.05 3.23
C HIS A 100 -1.96 -13.49 4.52
N GLY A 101 -2.23 -12.19 4.54
CA GLY A 101 -2.84 -11.49 5.66
C GLY A 101 -4.38 -11.61 5.69
N PRO A 102 -5.01 -10.96 6.69
CA PRO A 102 -6.44 -11.12 6.98
C PRO A 102 -7.39 -10.60 5.90
N THR A 103 -6.92 -9.83 4.92
CA THR A 103 -7.77 -9.33 3.82
C THR A 103 -7.29 -9.74 2.44
N SER A 104 -6.27 -10.59 2.36
CA SER A 104 -5.68 -11.13 1.13
C SER A 104 -5.11 -10.03 0.21
N ALA A 105 -4.45 -9.02 0.79
CA ALA A 105 -3.74 -7.98 0.07
C ALA A 105 -2.49 -7.52 0.84
N PHE A 106 -1.46 -7.03 0.14
CA PHE A 106 -0.20 -6.53 0.73
C PHE A 106 -0.41 -5.44 1.77
N LYS A 107 -1.52 -4.73 1.66
CA LYS A 107 -1.92 -3.65 2.58
C LYS A 107 -2.05 -4.13 4.02
N ASP A 108 -2.28 -5.42 4.23
CA ASP A 108 -2.40 -6.05 5.55
C ASP A 108 -1.11 -5.90 6.38
N VAL A 109 0.06 -5.97 5.74
CA VAL A 109 1.34 -5.82 6.43
C VAL A 109 1.41 -4.47 7.15
N ALA A 110 1.05 -3.40 6.46
CA ALA A 110 1.08 -2.07 7.06
C ALA A 110 -0.16 -1.77 7.92
N LEU A 111 -1.35 -2.19 7.47
CA LEU A 111 -2.61 -1.88 8.17
C LEU A 111 -2.89 -2.76 9.39
N SER A 112 -2.13 -3.83 9.61
CA SER A 112 -2.13 -4.54 10.90
C SER A 112 -1.34 -3.79 11.97
N VAL A 113 -0.30 -3.01 11.61
CA VAL A 113 0.57 -2.27 12.53
C VAL A 113 0.08 -0.85 12.78
N LEU A 114 -0.29 -0.12 11.72
CA LEU A 114 -0.67 1.29 11.81
C LEU A 114 -1.69 1.59 12.90
N PRO A 115 -2.78 0.82 13.08
CA PRO A 115 -3.76 1.12 14.12
C PRO A 115 -3.18 1.11 15.53
N ARG A 116 -2.25 0.20 15.81
CA ARG A 116 -1.56 0.12 17.09
C ARG A 116 -0.56 1.24 17.30
N LEU A 117 0.14 1.64 16.23
CA LEU A 117 0.98 2.83 16.25
C LEU A 117 0.15 4.09 16.51
N VAL A 118 -0.99 4.24 15.83
CA VAL A 118 -1.91 5.38 16.04
C VAL A 118 -2.43 5.42 17.49
N SER A 119 -2.89 4.28 18.01
CA SER A 119 -3.36 4.16 19.41
C SER A 119 -2.25 4.51 20.41
N ALA A 120 -1.03 3.97 20.21
CA ALA A 120 0.11 4.26 21.05
C ALA A 120 0.55 5.73 20.97
N ALA A 121 0.59 6.29 19.76
CA ALA A 121 0.92 7.70 19.53
C ALA A 121 -0.11 8.63 20.23
N ALA A 122 -1.41 8.37 20.07
CA ALA A 122 -2.46 9.14 20.73
C ALA A 122 -2.28 9.15 22.24
N LYS A 123 -1.99 7.98 22.82
CA LYS A 123 -1.74 7.87 24.27
C LYS A 123 -0.48 8.65 24.70
N GLN A 124 0.61 8.57 23.93
CA GLN A 124 1.87 9.26 24.24
C GLN A 124 1.75 10.80 24.07
N GLU A 125 1.02 11.24 23.06
CA GLU A 125 0.77 12.69 22.82
C GLU A 125 -0.36 13.27 23.67
N GLY A 126 -1.04 12.46 24.50
CA GLY A 126 -2.17 12.90 25.31
C GLY A 126 -3.40 13.32 24.49
N ALA A 127 -3.53 12.79 23.27
CA ALA A 127 -4.69 13.02 22.41
C ALA A 127 -5.88 12.16 22.87
N GLY A 128 -7.09 12.61 22.52
CA GLY A 128 -8.30 11.80 22.70
C GLY A 128 -8.41 10.70 21.65
N ASP A 129 -9.63 10.19 21.44
CA ASP A 129 -9.89 9.18 20.42
C ASP A 129 -9.47 9.64 19.02
N VAL A 130 -8.84 8.76 18.28
CA VAL A 130 -8.48 9.03 16.88
C VAL A 130 -9.53 8.47 15.95
N VAL A 131 -10.16 9.36 15.19
CA VAL A 131 -11.17 9.01 14.18
C VAL A 131 -10.53 8.97 12.80
N ILE A 132 -10.43 7.78 12.26
CA ILE A 132 -9.86 7.54 10.94
C ILE A 132 -10.94 7.67 9.87
N LEU A 133 -10.70 8.54 8.90
CA LEU A 133 -11.56 8.69 7.74
C LEU A 133 -10.83 8.16 6.50
N THR A 134 -11.49 7.26 5.76
CA THR A 134 -10.91 6.65 4.56
C THR A 134 -11.94 6.60 3.44
N ALA A 135 -11.59 7.15 2.28
CA ALA A 135 -12.30 6.85 1.03
C ALA A 135 -11.57 5.69 0.32
N THR A 136 -12.34 4.75 -0.22
CA THR A 136 -11.78 3.55 -0.85
C THR A 136 -12.49 3.15 -2.13
N SER A 137 -11.72 2.56 -3.05
CA SER A 137 -12.22 1.80 -4.20
C SER A 137 -12.23 0.28 -3.96
N GLY A 138 -12.01 -0.18 -2.69
CA GLY A 138 -12.06 -1.60 -2.33
C GLY A 138 -11.01 -1.99 -1.26
N ASP A 139 -9.86 -2.49 -1.66
CA ASP A 139 -8.87 -3.15 -0.81
C ASP A 139 -8.38 -2.34 0.39
N THR A 140 -8.09 -1.05 0.20
CA THR A 140 -7.58 -0.21 1.29
C THR A 140 -8.61 -0.04 2.39
N GLY A 141 -9.88 0.12 2.03
CA GLY A 141 -10.97 0.25 3.00
C GLY A 141 -11.11 -1.02 3.84
N LYS A 142 -11.17 -2.19 3.20
CA LYS A 142 -11.26 -3.46 3.92
C LYS A 142 -10.06 -3.70 4.83
N ALA A 143 -8.84 -3.49 4.34
CA ALA A 143 -7.64 -3.70 5.14
C ALA A 143 -7.57 -2.71 6.34
N ALA A 144 -8.05 -1.47 6.16
CA ALA A 144 -8.13 -0.50 7.25
C ALA A 144 -9.19 -0.90 8.28
N LEU A 145 -10.39 -1.30 7.85
CA LEU A 145 -11.45 -1.80 8.75
C LEU A 145 -10.95 -2.96 9.61
N GLU A 146 -10.29 -3.93 8.98
CA GLU A 146 -9.75 -5.11 9.66
C GLU A 146 -8.64 -4.74 10.66
N GLY A 147 -7.74 -3.85 10.25
CA GLY A 147 -6.63 -3.42 11.09
C GLY A 147 -7.09 -2.63 12.32
N PHE A 148 -8.07 -1.72 12.16
CA PHE A 148 -8.61 -0.88 13.24
C PHE A 148 -9.67 -1.58 14.08
N HIS A 149 -10.12 -2.77 13.70
CA HIS A 149 -11.13 -3.55 14.40
C HIS A 149 -10.81 -3.66 15.89
N ASP A 150 -11.67 -3.04 16.73
CA ASP A 150 -11.59 -3.00 18.19
C ASP A 150 -10.23 -2.57 18.78
N VAL A 151 -9.46 -1.75 18.05
CA VAL A 151 -8.23 -1.15 18.57
C VAL A 151 -8.59 0.01 19.52
N PRO A 152 -8.15 -0.04 20.79
CA PRO A 152 -8.53 0.97 21.79
C PRO A 152 -8.12 2.40 21.39
N GLY A 153 -8.97 3.38 21.70
CA GLY A 153 -8.73 4.80 21.40
C GLY A 153 -8.79 5.13 19.90
N THR A 154 -9.35 4.24 19.08
CA THR A 154 -9.52 4.49 17.65
C THR A 154 -10.94 4.19 17.19
N ARG A 155 -11.40 4.96 16.23
CA ARG A 155 -12.64 4.71 15.47
C ARG A 155 -12.34 4.86 13.99
N ILE A 156 -12.99 4.06 13.14
CA ILE A 156 -12.79 4.14 11.69
C ILE A 156 -14.11 4.25 10.95
N MET A 157 -14.15 5.16 9.97
CA MET A 157 -15.24 5.29 9.01
C MET A 157 -14.70 5.16 7.60
N VAL A 158 -15.24 4.21 6.85
CA VAL A 158 -14.89 3.97 5.46
C VAL A 158 -16.04 4.36 4.57
N PHE A 159 -15.74 5.21 3.59
CA PHE A 159 -16.67 5.64 2.55
C PHE A 159 -16.29 5.00 1.21
N TYR A 160 -17.28 4.44 0.52
CA TYR A 160 -17.07 3.85 -0.80
C TYR A 160 -18.24 4.21 -1.74
N PRO A 161 -18.02 4.28 -3.08
CA PRO A 161 -19.08 4.57 -4.01
C PRO A 161 -20.07 3.42 -4.12
N ALA A 162 -21.36 3.68 -3.97
CA ALA A 162 -22.43 2.69 -4.12
C ALA A 162 -22.38 2.08 -5.53
N GLY A 163 -22.19 0.75 -5.63
CA GLY A 163 -22.03 0.05 -6.91
C GLY A 163 -20.69 0.32 -7.62
N GLY A 164 -19.72 0.98 -6.96
CA GLY A 164 -18.42 1.32 -7.53
C GLY A 164 -17.25 0.40 -7.10
N VAL A 165 -17.53 -0.64 -6.32
CA VAL A 165 -16.57 -1.68 -5.90
C VAL A 165 -17.08 -3.05 -6.34
N SER A 166 -16.21 -4.06 -6.40
CA SER A 166 -16.65 -5.42 -6.75
C SER A 166 -17.55 -6.03 -5.65
N PRO A 167 -18.44 -6.97 -6.00
CA PRO A 167 -19.29 -7.67 -5.01
C PRO A 167 -18.49 -8.32 -3.88
N VAL A 168 -17.33 -8.90 -4.18
CA VAL A 168 -16.43 -9.49 -3.17
C VAL A 168 -15.88 -8.41 -2.24
N GLN A 169 -15.41 -7.28 -2.78
CA GLN A 169 -14.88 -6.18 -1.98
C GLN A 169 -15.95 -5.52 -1.14
N GLU A 170 -17.16 -5.32 -1.69
CA GLU A 170 -18.29 -4.79 -0.94
C GLU A 170 -18.66 -5.70 0.22
N ALA A 171 -18.83 -6.99 -0.04
CA ALA A 171 -19.15 -7.98 0.99
C ALA A 171 -18.09 -8.00 2.10
N GLN A 172 -16.79 -7.91 1.77
CA GLN A 172 -15.72 -7.81 2.76
C GLN A 172 -15.89 -6.60 3.70
N MET A 173 -16.35 -5.46 3.18
CA MET A 173 -16.53 -4.23 3.98
C MET A 173 -17.83 -4.24 4.77
N VAL A 174 -18.97 -4.52 4.12
CA VAL A 174 -20.28 -4.40 4.78
C VAL A 174 -20.56 -5.49 5.82
N THR A 175 -19.78 -6.57 5.81
CA THR A 175 -19.86 -7.64 6.83
C THR A 175 -18.83 -7.47 7.95
N GLN A 176 -18.02 -6.40 7.94
CA GLN A 176 -16.97 -6.16 8.94
C GLN A 176 -17.56 -6.08 10.35
N GLU A 177 -16.95 -6.80 11.27
CA GLU A 177 -17.25 -6.78 12.71
C GLU A 177 -16.46 -5.66 13.41
N GLY A 178 -16.88 -5.34 14.64
CA GLY A 178 -16.21 -4.37 15.52
C GLY A 178 -17.12 -3.25 15.98
N GLY A 179 -16.97 -2.86 17.26
CA GLY A 179 -17.75 -1.79 17.86
C GLY A 179 -17.34 -0.39 17.37
N ASN A 180 -16.09 -0.27 16.96
CA ASN A 180 -15.44 1.00 16.57
C ASN A 180 -15.36 1.23 15.06
N VAL A 181 -15.99 0.37 14.24
CA VAL A 181 -15.95 0.47 12.77
C VAL A 181 -17.29 0.93 12.18
N ARG A 182 -17.24 1.73 11.13
CA ARG A 182 -18.39 2.16 10.33
C ARG A 182 -18.06 2.09 8.85
N VAL A 183 -19.01 1.63 8.07
CA VAL A 183 -18.92 1.59 6.60
C VAL A 183 -20.15 2.25 6.03
N CYS A 184 -19.95 3.20 5.14
CA CYS A 184 -21.03 3.96 4.54
C CYS A 184 -20.82 4.07 3.02
N ALA A 185 -21.80 3.64 2.24
CA ALA A 185 -21.82 3.86 0.82
C ALA A 185 -22.23 5.30 0.52
N ILE A 186 -21.66 5.92 -0.51
CA ILE A 186 -22.12 7.23 -1.00
C ILE A 186 -22.70 7.12 -2.40
N ARG A 187 -23.75 7.90 -2.68
CA ARG A 187 -24.24 8.09 -4.05
C ARG A 187 -23.27 9.02 -4.78
N GLY A 188 -22.45 8.45 -5.65
CA GLY A 188 -21.39 9.14 -6.37
C GLY A 188 -20.31 8.17 -6.84
N ASN A 189 -19.19 8.72 -7.26
CA ASN A 189 -18.02 7.95 -7.67
C ASN A 189 -16.90 8.01 -6.60
N PHE A 190 -15.75 7.39 -6.88
CA PHE A 190 -14.61 7.38 -5.95
C PHE A 190 -14.04 8.78 -5.69
N ASP A 191 -14.01 9.65 -6.70
CA ASP A 191 -13.52 11.03 -6.54
C ASP A 191 -14.46 11.85 -5.64
N ASP A 192 -15.77 11.58 -5.70
CA ASP A 192 -16.76 12.17 -4.79
C ASP A 192 -16.48 11.75 -3.33
N ALA A 193 -16.20 10.45 -3.10
CA ALA A 193 -15.82 9.94 -1.77
C ALA A 193 -14.54 10.58 -1.24
N GLN A 194 -13.50 10.67 -2.07
CA GLN A 194 -12.23 11.31 -1.71
C GLN A 194 -12.39 12.80 -1.41
N THR A 195 -13.12 13.49 -2.26
CA THR A 195 -13.39 14.93 -2.10
C THR A 195 -14.20 15.18 -0.83
N GLY A 196 -15.22 14.35 -0.58
CA GLY A 196 -16.01 14.39 0.65
C GLY A 196 -15.15 14.25 1.91
N VAL A 197 -14.26 13.27 1.96
CA VAL A 197 -13.33 13.09 3.08
C VAL A 197 -12.43 14.33 3.26
N LYS A 198 -11.85 14.88 2.18
CA LYS A 198 -11.04 16.10 2.24
C LYS A 198 -11.84 17.30 2.76
N ASN A 199 -13.09 17.45 2.33
CA ASN A 199 -13.99 18.51 2.79
C ASN A 199 -14.30 18.37 4.28
N VAL A 200 -14.49 17.15 4.78
CA VAL A 200 -14.67 16.90 6.23
C VAL A 200 -13.43 17.34 7.02
N PHE A 201 -12.22 16.96 6.58
CA PHE A 201 -10.98 17.42 7.22
C PHE A 201 -10.87 18.94 7.23
N ALA A 202 -11.15 19.60 6.10
CA ALA A 202 -11.11 21.05 6.00
C ALA A 202 -12.15 21.73 6.92
N ALA A 203 -13.38 21.22 6.94
CA ALA A 203 -14.48 21.75 7.77
C ALA A 203 -14.23 21.56 9.28
N CYS A 204 -13.51 20.53 9.69
CA CYS A 204 -13.20 20.23 11.08
C CYS A 204 -11.89 20.88 11.56
N LYS A 205 -11.09 21.45 10.67
CA LYS A 205 -9.80 22.07 11.03
C LYS A 205 -9.99 23.16 12.07
N GLY A 206 -9.33 23.02 13.23
CA GLY A 206 -9.38 23.98 14.33
C GLY A 206 -10.67 23.96 15.16
N LYS A 207 -11.58 23.02 14.90
CA LYS A 207 -12.77 22.83 15.74
C LYS A 207 -12.48 21.82 16.85
N ASP A 208 -13.10 22.06 18.02
CA ASP A 208 -13.14 21.05 19.08
C ASP A 208 -14.11 19.94 18.68
N LEU A 209 -13.59 18.74 18.55
CA LEU A 209 -14.33 17.52 18.27
C LEU A 209 -14.53 16.69 19.55
N HIS A 210 -14.79 17.35 20.70
CA HIS A 210 -14.91 16.70 22.01
C HIS A 210 -13.65 15.91 22.38
N GLY A 211 -12.48 16.47 22.06
CA GLY A 211 -11.19 15.86 22.30
C GLY A 211 -10.76 14.81 21.24
N ALA A 212 -11.63 14.42 20.31
CA ALA A 212 -11.26 13.52 19.23
C ALA A 212 -10.36 14.20 18.19
N VAL A 213 -9.47 13.43 17.57
CA VAL A 213 -8.56 13.87 16.49
C VAL A 213 -8.91 13.13 15.22
N LEU A 214 -9.07 13.86 14.10
CA LEU A 214 -9.22 13.23 12.79
C LEU A 214 -7.86 12.85 12.21
N SER A 215 -7.75 11.64 11.69
CA SER A 215 -6.58 11.16 10.99
C SER A 215 -6.96 10.29 9.78
N SER A 216 -5.97 9.90 9.00
CA SER A 216 -6.17 9.10 7.79
C SER A 216 -5.28 7.87 7.78
N ALA A 217 -5.85 6.75 7.32
CA ALA A 217 -5.11 5.51 7.06
C ALA A 217 -4.59 5.41 5.62
N ASN A 218 -4.53 6.51 4.87
CA ASN A 218 -4.04 6.53 3.49
C ASN A 218 -2.54 6.22 3.40
N SER A 219 -2.08 5.84 2.20
CA SER A 219 -0.68 5.46 1.95
C SER A 219 0.35 6.57 2.20
N ILE A 220 -0.10 7.83 2.34
CA ILE A 220 0.75 8.98 2.67
C ILE A 220 1.25 8.98 4.13
N ASN A 221 0.56 8.31 5.04
CA ASN A 221 1.01 8.19 6.42
C ASN A 221 2.31 7.38 6.49
N ILE A 222 3.33 7.91 7.18
CA ILE A 222 4.62 7.23 7.33
C ILE A 222 4.48 5.87 8.05
N GLY A 223 3.51 5.74 8.94
CA GLY A 223 3.17 4.46 9.59
C GLY A 223 2.58 3.41 8.63
N ARG A 224 2.23 3.80 7.38
CA ARG A 224 1.93 2.89 6.28
C ARG A 224 3.15 2.50 5.47
N LEU A 225 4.12 3.40 5.32
CA LEU A 225 5.34 3.16 4.56
C LEU A 225 6.33 2.29 5.34
N ALA A 226 6.60 2.65 6.60
CA ALA A 226 7.64 1.99 7.40
C ALA A 226 7.49 0.46 7.52
N PRO A 227 6.29 -0.11 7.77
CA PRO A 227 6.16 -1.57 7.87
C PRO A 227 6.42 -2.30 6.55
N GLN A 228 6.30 -1.63 5.42
CA GLN A 228 6.54 -2.24 4.11
C GLN A 228 8.03 -2.46 3.84
N VAL A 229 8.92 -1.79 4.54
CA VAL A 229 10.37 -2.02 4.45
C VAL A 229 10.73 -3.45 4.87
N VAL A 230 9.99 -4.01 5.81
CA VAL A 230 10.26 -5.32 6.43
C VAL A 230 10.31 -6.45 5.40
N TYR A 231 9.36 -6.52 4.48
CA TYR A 231 9.30 -7.64 3.55
C TYR A 231 10.40 -7.63 2.48
N TYR A 232 11.03 -6.50 2.20
CA TYR A 232 12.24 -6.46 1.36
C TYR A 232 13.43 -7.11 2.08
N PHE A 233 13.60 -6.82 3.37
CA PHE A 233 14.61 -7.47 4.19
C PHE A 233 14.32 -8.96 4.35
N ARG A 234 13.06 -9.35 4.56
CA ARG A 234 12.67 -10.76 4.68
C ARG A 234 12.96 -11.53 3.39
N ALA A 235 12.53 -11.01 2.23
CA ALA A 235 12.82 -11.64 0.93
C ALA A 235 14.32 -11.82 0.69
N TYR A 236 15.12 -10.82 1.04
CA TYR A 236 16.58 -10.92 0.94
C TYR A 236 17.15 -11.99 1.89
N ALA A 237 16.68 -12.03 3.12
CA ALA A 237 17.09 -13.03 4.10
C ALA A 237 16.71 -14.45 3.64
N ASP A 238 15.54 -14.65 3.05
CA ASP A 238 15.08 -15.93 2.51
C ASP A 238 16.00 -16.43 1.38
N LEU A 239 16.39 -15.54 0.47
CA LEU A 239 17.37 -15.89 -0.59
C LEU A 239 18.74 -16.29 -0.03
N VAL A 240 19.22 -15.58 0.99
CA VAL A 240 20.47 -15.93 1.69
C VAL A 240 20.35 -17.28 2.39
N GLN A 241 19.28 -17.50 3.16
CA GLN A 241 19.05 -18.74 3.89
C GLN A 241 18.86 -19.95 2.96
N ALA A 242 18.23 -19.74 1.80
CA ALA A 242 18.09 -20.77 0.76
C ALA A 242 19.40 -20.99 -0.06
N GLY A 243 20.48 -20.27 0.25
CA GLY A 243 21.76 -20.37 -0.47
C GLY A 243 21.72 -19.92 -1.92
N ARG A 244 20.74 -19.06 -2.28
CA ARG A 244 20.57 -18.51 -3.62
C ARG A 244 21.48 -17.32 -3.88
N ILE A 245 21.82 -16.59 -2.83
CA ILE A 245 22.78 -15.49 -2.83
C ILE A 245 23.65 -15.54 -1.58
N ARG A 246 24.80 -14.87 -1.62
CA ARG A 246 25.60 -14.53 -0.44
C ARG A 246 25.22 -13.14 0.05
N VAL A 247 25.42 -12.90 1.34
CA VAL A 247 25.24 -11.57 1.93
C VAL A 247 26.13 -10.56 1.18
N GLY A 248 25.53 -9.47 0.70
CA GLY A 248 26.18 -8.44 -0.10
C GLY A 248 25.92 -8.55 -1.62
N GLU A 249 25.44 -9.70 -2.11
CA GLU A 249 25.02 -9.83 -3.52
C GLU A 249 23.69 -9.12 -3.74
N LYS A 250 23.50 -8.54 -4.93
CA LYS A 250 22.32 -7.73 -5.26
C LYS A 250 21.09 -8.59 -5.53
N VAL A 251 19.92 -8.01 -5.29
CA VAL A 251 18.60 -8.54 -5.63
C VAL A 251 17.80 -7.44 -6.33
N HIS A 252 17.16 -7.74 -7.45
CA HIS A 252 16.24 -6.83 -8.13
C HIS A 252 14.80 -7.07 -7.65
N PHE A 253 14.03 -6.00 -7.51
CA PHE A 253 12.62 -6.09 -7.16
C PHE A 253 11.75 -5.42 -8.21
N VAL A 254 10.70 -6.14 -8.64
CA VAL A 254 9.70 -5.65 -9.60
C VAL A 254 8.39 -5.45 -8.87
N VAL A 255 7.89 -4.22 -8.87
CA VAL A 255 6.81 -3.81 -7.98
C VAL A 255 5.63 -3.27 -8.79
N PRO A 256 4.44 -3.89 -8.68
CA PRO A 256 3.22 -3.32 -9.26
C PRO A 256 2.88 -2.04 -8.52
N THR A 257 2.94 -0.91 -9.23
CA THR A 257 3.04 0.40 -8.58
C THR A 257 1.84 1.30 -8.89
N GLY A 258 1.18 1.79 -7.85
CA GLY A 258 0.19 2.86 -7.91
C GLY A 258 0.69 4.08 -7.12
N ASN A 259 0.33 4.20 -5.84
CA ASN A 259 0.68 5.34 -4.96
C ASN A 259 2.15 5.39 -4.52
N PHE A 260 3.03 4.62 -5.14
CA PHE A 260 4.48 4.59 -4.92
C PHE A 260 4.93 4.20 -3.49
N GLY A 261 4.03 3.75 -2.63
CA GLY A 261 4.37 3.41 -1.24
C GLY A 261 5.23 2.15 -1.15
N ASP A 262 4.81 1.10 -1.85
CA ASP A 262 5.47 -0.20 -1.86
C ASP A 262 6.91 -0.10 -2.41
N ILE A 263 7.07 0.39 -3.64
CA ILE A 263 8.40 0.52 -4.26
C ILE A 263 9.32 1.50 -3.51
N LEU A 264 8.76 2.54 -2.89
CA LEU A 264 9.51 3.48 -2.03
C LEU A 264 10.02 2.78 -0.77
N ALA A 265 9.28 1.82 -0.21
CA ALA A 265 9.75 1.00 0.90
C ALA A 265 10.97 0.14 0.49
N GLY A 266 11.00 -0.36 -0.74
CA GLY A 266 12.19 -1.00 -1.33
C GLY A 266 13.37 -0.03 -1.46
N TYR A 267 13.12 1.21 -1.83
CA TYR A 267 14.15 2.25 -1.87
C TYR A 267 14.64 2.62 -0.46
N PHE A 268 13.74 2.64 0.54
CA PHE A 268 14.14 2.80 1.95
C PHE A 268 15.04 1.65 2.40
N ALA A 269 14.68 0.40 2.09
CA ALA A 269 15.53 -0.76 2.40
C ALA A 269 16.93 -0.63 1.77
N LYS A 270 17.02 -0.20 0.51
CA LYS A 270 18.29 0.10 -0.18
C LYS A 270 19.08 1.19 0.55
N ARG A 271 18.42 2.29 0.94
CA ARG A 271 19.04 3.38 1.69
C ARG A 271 19.53 2.95 3.09
N MET A 272 18.89 1.95 3.69
CA MET A 272 19.29 1.35 4.97
C MET A 272 20.45 0.34 4.82
N GLY A 273 20.96 0.13 3.61
CA GLY A 273 22.12 -0.71 3.32
C GLY A 273 21.81 -2.07 2.74
N LEU A 274 20.53 -2.46 2.56
CA LEU A 274 20.19 -3.72 1.91
C LEU A 274 20.68 -3.70 0.45
N PRO A 275 21.37 -4.76 -0.04
CA PRO A 275 21.91 -4.79 -1.40
C PRO A 275 20.80 -4.95 -2.46
N VAL A 276 19.95 -3.93 -2.59
CA VAL A 276 18.95 -3.84 -3.64
C VAL A 276 19.62 -3.37 -4.93
N GLY A 277 19.48 -4.13 -6.00
CA GLY A 277 19.94 -3.78 -7.32
C GLY A 277 19.04 -2.70 -7.95
N ARG A 278 18.22 -3.11 -8.91
CA ARG A 278 17.23 -2.23 -9.57
C ARG A 278 15.86 -2.40 -8.91
N LEU A 279 15.12 -1.30 -8.84
CA LEU A 279 13.71 -1.28 -8.50
C LEU A 279 12.92 -1.02 -9.79
N VAL A 280 12.13 -1.99 -10.22
CA VAL A 280 11.36 -1.88 -11.47
C VAL A 280 9.94 -1.46 -11.12
N CYS A 281 9.56 -0.26 -11.56
CA CYS A 281 8.21 0.28 -11.43
C CYS A 281 7.33 -0.28 -12.55
N ALA A 282 6.42 -1.18 -12.21
CA ALA A 282 5.45 -1.72 -13.16
C ALA A 282 4.15 -0.93 -13.11
N SER A 283 3.69 -0.44 -14.25
CA SER A 283 2.42 0.30 -14.42
C SER A 283 1.44 -0.52 -15.25
N ASN A 284 0.13 -0.31 -15.02
CA ASN A 284 -0.89 -0.77 -15.96
C ASN A 284 -1.12 0.28 -17.08
N ALA A 285 -2.28 0.26 -17.75
CA ALA A 285 -2.60 1.23 -18.79
C ALA A 285 -2.60 2.71 -18.29
N ASN A 286 -2.63 2.93 -16.97
CA ASN A 286 -2.40 4.24 -16.37
C ASN A 286 -0.89 4.42 -16.12
N ASP A 287 -0.15 4.68 -17.15
CA ASP A 287 1.33 4.60 -17.23
C ASP A 287 2.07 5.90 -16.85
N VAL A 288 1.44 6.79 -16.09
CA VAL A 288 2.01 8.08 -15.68
C VAL A 288 3.39 7.95 -15.02
N LEU A 289 3.62 6.90 -14.23
CA LEU A 289 4.90 6.64 -13.58
C LEU A 289 5.96 6.14 -14.57
N THR A 290 5.56 5.29 -15.51
CA THR A 290 6.45 4.80 -16.58
C THR A 290 6.94 5.95 -17.44
N GLU A 291 6.05 6.86 -17.85
CA GLU A 291 6.44 8.05 -18.60
C GLU A 291 7.33 8.96 -17.75
N PHE A 292 6.99 9.18 -16.48
CA PHE A 292 7.79 10.02 -15.60
C PHE A 292 9.22 9.49 -15.41
N ILE A 293 9.39 8.19 -15.14
CA ILE A 293 10.73 7.59 -14.95
C ILE A 293 11.53 7.65 -16.26
N SER A 294 10.87 7.47 -17.40
CA SER A 294 11.53 7.50 -18.70
C SER A 294 11.94 8.90 -19.15
N THR A 295 11.12 9.92 -18.88
CA THR A 295 11.27 11.27 -19.48
C THR A 295 11.55 12.39 -18.49
N GLY A 296 11.28 12.17 -17.20
CA GLY A 296 11.31 13.20 -16.17
C GLY A 296 10.09 14.14 -16.18
N VAL A 297 9.10 13.88 -17.05
CA VAL A 297 7.86 14.64 -17.13
C VAL A 297 6.75 13.88 -16.43
N TYR A 298 6.17 14.50 -15.43
CA TYR A 298 4.96 13.99 -14.76
C TYR A 298 3.74 14.77 -15.25
N ASP A 299 2.83 14.12 -15.97
CA ASP A 299 1.64 14.77 -16.54
C ASP A 299 0.37 13.97 -16.20
N ARG A 300 -0.50 14.56 -15.33
CA ARG A 300 -1.78 13.95 -14.96
C ARG A 300 -2.92 14.30 -15.93
N ARG A 301 -2.69 15.13 -16.94
CA ARG A 301 -3.66 15.57 -17.94
C ARG A 301 -3.79 14.53 -19.05
N ARG A 302 -4.21 13.33 -18.68
CA ARG A 302 -4.37 12.17 -19.56
C ARG A 302 -5.67 11.43 -19.25
N PRO A 303 -6.16 10.56 -20.15
CA PRO A 303 -7.29 9.70 -19.85
C PRO A 303 -7.02 8.83 -18.61
N PHE A 304 -8.07 8.59 -17.83
CA PHE A 304 -8.06 7.61 -16.76
C PHE A 304 -8.69 6.32 -17.27
N TYR A 305 -8.00 5.21 -17.12
CA TYR A 305 -8.47 3.90 -17.53
C TYR A 305 -8.86 3.07 -16.30
N LYS A 306 -10.07 2.51 -16.30
CA LYS A 306 -10.46 1.51 -15.32
C LYS A 306 -9.98 0.15 -15.81
N THR A 307 -9.07 -0.47 -15.08
CA THR A 307 -8.40 -1.72 -15.48
C THR A 307 -8.77 -2.90 -14.59
N THR A 308 -8.28 -4.09 -14.95
CA THR A 308 -8.38 -5.31 -14.12
C THR A 308 -7.45 -5.31 -12.91
N SER A 309 -6.50 -4.35 -12.83
CA SER A 309 -5.58 -4.14 -11.70
C SER A 309 -5.85 -2.81 -10.95
N PRO A 310 -7.02 -2.65 -10.33
CA PRO A 310 -7.55 -1.35 -9.87
C PRO A 310 -6.72 -0.65 -8.79
N SER A 311 -5.86 -1.36 -8.05
CA SER A 311 -4.97 -0.73 -7.06
C SER A 311 -3.86 0.11 -7.70
N MET A 312 -3.65 -0.04 -9.01
CA MET A 312 -2.68 0.72 -9.82
C MET A 312 -3.37 1.81 -10.67
N ASP A 313 -4.70 1.92 -10.64
CA ASP A 313 -5.46 2.93 -11.38
C ASP A 313 -5.30 4.30 -10.70
N ILE A 314 -4.27 5.03 -11.11
CA ILE A 314 -3.93 6.35 -10.56
C ILE A 314 -3.50 7.33 -11.65
N LEU A 315 -3.77 8.61 -11.44
CA LEU A 315 -3.17 9.72 -12.18
C LEU A 315 -2.24 10.56 -11.30
N VAL A 316 -2.36 10.45 -9.97
CA VAL A 316 -1.48 11.12 -9.00
C VAL A 316 -0.93 10.08 -8.04
N SER A 317 0.38 9.89 -8.08
CA SER A 317 1.12 8.96 -7.24
C SER A 317 1.66 9.66 -6.00
N SER A 318 1.00 9.48 -4.87
CA SER A 318 1.16 10.35 -3.70
C SER A 318 2.54 10.25 -3.03
N ASN A 319 3.14 9.05 -2.94
CA ASN A 319 4.44 8.89 -2.26
C ASN A 319 5.65 9.24 -3.14
N LEU A 320 5.42 9.50 -4.44
CA LEU A 320 6.50 9.95 -5.33
C LEU A 320 7.15 11.25 -4.81
N GLU A 321 6.40 12.09 -4.12
CA GLU A 321 6.89 13.31 -3.47
C GLU A 321 8.04 13.02 -2.49
N ARG A 322 7.97 11.92 -1.72
CA ARG A 322 9.06 11.50 -0.84
C ARG A 322 10.31 11.07 -1.61
N LEU A 323 10.14 10.39 -2.75
CA LEU A 323 11.27 10.04 -3.60
C LEU A 323 11.94 11.29 -4.17
N LEU A 324 11.16 12.25 -4.68
CA LEU A 324 11.68 13.53 -5.18
C LEU A 324 12.51 14.26 -4.11
N TYR A 325 12.02 14.28 -2.87
CA TYR A 325 12.75 14.84 -1.73
C TYR A 325 14.10 14.13 -1.52
N LEU A 326 14.13 12.79 -1.51
CA LEU A 326 15.37 12.03 -1.30
C LEU A 326 16.35 12.19 -2.45
N LEU A 327 15.87 12.17 -3.70
CA LEU A 327 16.71 12.33 -4.89
C LEU A 327 17.23 13.77 -5.07
N SER A 328 16.51 14.77 -4.57
CA SER A 328 16.96 16.17 -4.55
C SER A 328 17.89 16.50 -3.37
N GLU A 329 18.32 15.48 -2.60
CA GLU A 329 19.19 15.64 -1.42
C GLU A 329 18.55 16.49 -0.31
N GLY A 330 17.22 16.49 -0.22
CA GLY A 330 16.47 17.19 0.81
C GLY A 330 16.05 18.61 0.45
N ASP A 331 16.04 18.98 -0.82
CA ASP A 331 15.60 20.30 -1.28
C ASP A 331 14.07 20.44 -1.19
N CYS A 332 13.59 20.87 -0.02
CA CYS A 332 12.17 21.11 0.24
C CYS A 332 11.57 22.18 -0.69
N GLY A 333 12.35 23.22 -1.00
CA GLY A 333 11.89 24.31 -1.88
C GLY A 333 11.66 23.82 -3.30
N TYR A 334 12.55 23.00 -3.82
CA TYR A 334 12.40 22.36 -5.12
C TYR A 334 11.17 21.45 -5.17
N VAL A 335 10.99 20.60 -4.17
CA VAL A 335 9.82 19.69 -4.09
C VAL A 335 8.52 20.50 -3.98
N ALA A 336 8.46 21.51 -3.14
CA ALA A 336 7.30 22.40 -3.01
C ALA A 336 6.93 23.05 -4.35
N GLY A 337 7.92 23.52 -5.10
CA GLY A 337 7.73 24.10 -6.43
C GLY A 337 7.15 23.11 -7.44
N LEU A 338 7.62 21.84 -7.46
CA LEU A 338 7.07 20.79 -8.33
C LEU A 338 5.61 20.46 -7.96
N MET A 339 5.30 20.40 -6.67
CA MET A 339 3.92 20.11 -6.20
C MET A 339 2.96 21.26 -6.49
N GLU A 340 3.43 22.52 -6.37
CA GLU A 340 2.65 23.68 -6.76
C GLU A 340 2.38 23.69 -8.28
N GLN A 341 3.40 23.39 -9.09
CA GLN A 341 3.26 23.28 -10.54
C GLN A 341 2.26 22.17 -10.92
N LEU A 342 2.34 20.98 -10.29
CA LEU A 342 1.38 19.90 -10.50
C LEU A 342 -0.06 20.33 -10.17
N ASN A 343 -0.25 21.06 -9.08
CA ASN A 343 -1.59 21.52 -8.66
C ASN A 343 -2.16 22.56 -9.62
N ARG A 344 -1.34 23.52 -10.07
CA ARG A 344 -1.77 24.63 -10.92
C ARG A 344 -1.89 24.23 -12.39
N GLU A 345 -0.91 23.46 -12.91
CA GLU A 345 -0.74 23.21 -14.35
C GLU A 345 -1.10 21.74 -14.73
N GLY A 346 -1.20 20.87 -13.73
CA GLY A 346 -1.48 19.44 -13.94
C GLY A 346 -0.25 18.63 -14.37
N HIS A 347 0.94 19.24 -14.48
CA HIS A 347 2.18 18.59 -14.85
C HIS A 347 3.39 19.29 -14.21
N TYR A 348 4.54 18.61 -14.19
CA TYR A 348 5.85 19.19 -13.91
C TYR A 348 6.94 18.41 -14.65
N GLN A 349 8.11 19.01 -14.76
CA GLN A 349 9.32 18.36 -15.27
C GLN A 349 10.46 18.51 -14.26
N VAL A 350 11.13 17.40 -13.96
CA VAL A 350 12.29 17.41 -13.09
C VAL A 350 13.55 17.84 -13.83
N SER A 351 14.56 18.31 -13.09
CA SER A 351 15.86 18.67 -13.68
C SER A 351 16.54 17.44 -14.30
N PRO A 352 17.41 17.61 -15.33
CA PRO A 352 18.19 16.51 -15.91
C PRO A 352 18.99 15.73 -14.86
N ARG A 353 19.60 16.42 -13.89
CA ARG A 353 20.34 15.80 -12.79
C ARG A 353 19.46 14.90 -11.91
N LEU A 354 18.24 15.31 -11.64
CA LEU A 354 17.32 14.48 -10.84
C LEU A 354 16.84 13.29 -11.66
N LEU A 355 16.60 13.45 -12.96
CA LEU A 355 16.25 12.36 -13.87
C LEU A 355 17.36 11.31 -13.95
N GLU A 356 18.62 11.72 -14.07
CA GLU A 356 19.77 10.81 -14.06
C GLU A 356 19.81 9.99 -12.75
N ARG A 357 19.59 10.63 -11.59
CA ARG A 357 19.53 9.94 -10.30
C ARG A 357 18.34 8.97 -10.22
N LEU A 358 17.18 9.38 -10.71
CA LEU A 358 16.00 8.53 -10.76
C LEU A 358 16.26 7.28 -11.60
N GLN A 359 16.80 7.43 -12.80
CA GLN A 359 17.12 6.36 -13.72
C GLN A 359 18.30 5.48 -13.27
N ALA A 360 19.16 5.97 -12.38
CA ALA A 360 20.20 5.15 -11.75
C ALA A 360 19.63 4.12 -10.76
N GLU A 361 18.46 4.38 -10.19
CA GLU A 361 17.83 3.55 -9.15
C GLU A 361 16.66 2.73 -9.68
N PHE A 362 15.88 3.30 -10.60
CA PHE A 362 14.61 2.77 -11.07
C PHE A 362 14.63 2.46 -12.56
N ASP A 363 14.05 1.31 -12.91
CA ASP A 363 13.57 0.99 -14.24
C ASP A 363 12.04 1.03 -14.26
N CYS A 364 11.44 0.97 -15.44
CA CYS A 364 9.99 0.96 -15.57
C CYS A 364 9.54 0.24 -16.83
N ALA A 365 8.33 -0.33 -16.74
CA ALA A 365 7.62 -0.86 -17.90
C ALA A 365 6.11 -0.81 -17.62
N CYS A 366 5.30 -0.95 -18.66
CA CYS A 366 3.85 -1.02 -18.53
C CYS A 366 3.27 -2.24 -19.25
N CYS A 367 2.08 -2.65 -18.77
CA CYS A 367 1.34 -3.78 -19.35
C CYS A 367 -0.16 -3.48 -19.24
N ASP A 368 -0.87 -3.63 -20.36
CA ASP A 368 -2.32 -3.49 -20.37
C ASP A 368 -3.07 -4.75 -19.91
N ASP A 369 -4.40 -4.69 -19.86
CA ASP A 369 -5.23 -5.81 -19.39
C ASP A 369 -5.08 -7.06 -20.28
N ALA A 370 -4.88 -6.90 -21.58
CA ALA A 370 -4.69 -8.03 -22.48
C ALA A 370 -3.35 -8.74 -22.23
N GLY A 371 -2.29 -7.98 -22.04
CA GLY A 371 -0.99 -8.49 -21.64
C GLY A 371 -1.00 -9.16 -20.27
N ALA A 372 -1.70 -8.57 -19.30
CA ALA A 372 -1.86 -9.16 -17.98
C ALA A 372 -2.62 -10.50 -18.02
N ALA A 373 -3.70 -10.58 -18.81
CA ALA A 373 -4.44 -11.84 -19.01
C ALA A 373 -3.57 -12.92 -19.67
N GLU A 374 -2.74 -12.56 -20.65
CA GLU A 374 -1.78 -13.49 -21.27
C GLU A 374 -0.78 -14.04 -20.24
N VAL A 375 -0.22 -13.17 -19.39
CA VAL A 375 0.72 -13.58 -18.33
C VAL A 375 0.05 -14.52 -17.34
N ILE A 376 -1.18 -14.22 -16.86
CA ILE A 376 -1.93 -15.10 -15.94
C ILE A 376 -2.09 -16.49 -16.55
N ARG A 377 -2.55 -16.56 -17.81
CA ARG A 377 -2.74 -17.83 -18.51
C ARG A 377 -1.45 -18.61 -18.65
N ARG A 378 -0.38 -17.97 -19.10
CA ARG A 378 0.93 -18.58 -19.34
C ARG A 378 1.59 -19.07 -18.06
N LEU A 379 1.58 -18.27 -16.98
CA LEU A 379 2.13 -18.68 -15.69
C LEU A 379 1.38 -19.90 -15.13
N TRP A 380 0.08 -19.93 -15.28
CA TRP A 380 -0.69 -21.10 -14.87
C TRP A 380 -0.35 -22.35 -15.69
N GLN A 381 -0.30 -22.24 -17.01
CA GLN A 381 -0.04 -23.37 -17.92
C GLN A 381 1.38 -23.92 -17.78
N GLU A 382 2.38 -23.04 -17.66
CA GLU A 382 3.79 -23.43 -17.72
C GLU A 382 4.40 -23.67 -16.34
N GLN A 383 3.97 -22.92 -15.32
CA GLN A 383 4.57 -22.93 -14.00
C GLN A 383 3.62 -23.39 -12.89
N HIS A 384 2.35 -23.65 -13.22
CA HIS A 384 1.28 -23.92 -12.24
C HIS A 384 1.18 -22.87 -11.15
N TYR A 385 1.55 -21.62 -11.46
CA TYR A 385 1.46 -20.49 -10.56
C TYR A 385 0.27 -19.60 -10.95
N LEU A 386 -0.70 -19.48 -10.04
CA LEU A 386 -1.87 -18.65 -10.22
C LEU A 386 -1.61 -17.28 -9.61
N CYS A 387 -1.60 -16.22 -10.41
CA CYS A 387 -1.40 -14.85 -9.95
C CYS A 387 -2.62 -13.97 -10.21
N ASP A 388 -2.68 -12.85 -9.49
CA ASP A 388 -3.64 -11.79 -9.71
C ASP A 388 -3.21 -10.82 -10.82
N PRO A 389 -4.10 -9.95 -11.34
CA PRO A 389 -3.76 -9.04 -12.44
C PRO A 389 -2.61 -8.06 -12.12
N HIS A 390 -2.48 -7.60 -10.86
CA HIS A 390 -1.38 -6.69 -10.48
C HIS A 390 -0.03 -7.41 -10.57
N THR A 391 0.04 -8.64 -10.07
CA THR A 391 1.23 -9.49 -10.18
C THR A 391 1.56 -9.78 -11.64
N ALA A 392 0.55 -10.01 -12.49
CA ALA A 392 0.74 -10.23 -13.90
C ALA A 392 1.37 -9.01 -14.61
N VAL A 393 0.93 -7.80 -14.28
CA VAL A 393 1.56 -6.56 -14.78
C VAL A 393 3.02 -6.48 -14.34
N ALA A 394 3.34 -6.78 -13.07
CA ALA A 394 4.71 -6.78 -12.59
C ALA A 394 5.57 -7.86 -13.25
N TRP A 395 5.01 -9.05 -13.46
CA TRP A 395 5.70 -10.11 -14.17
C TRP A 395 6.02 -9.73 -15.62
N SER A 396 5.06 -9.14 -16.33
CA SER A 396 5.28 -8.60 -17.68
C SER A 396 6.39 -7.54 -17.70
N ALA A 397 6.40 -6.64 -16.70
CA ALA A 397 7.47 -5.65 -16.58
C ALA A 397 8.85 -6.29 -16.36
N ALA A 398 8.92 -7.36 -15.55
CA ALA A 398 10.15 -8.13 -15.35
C ALA A 398 10.68 -8.82 -16.62
N GLU A 399 9.81 -9.05 -17.59
CA GLU A 399 10.20 -9.63 -18.90
C GLU A 399 10.65 -8.56 -19.90
N GLN A 400 10.17 -7.32 -19.75
CA GLN A 400 10.49 -6.22 -20.64
C GLN A 400 11.80 -5.51 -20.30
N VAL A 401 12.17 -5.50 -19.01
CA VAL A 401 13.38 -4.82 -18.52
C VAL A 401 14.59 -5.74 -18.58
N GLN A 402 15.69 -5.24 -19.14
CA GLN A 402 16.95 -5.98 -19.19
C GLN A 402 17.72 -5.80 -17.88
N LEU A 403 17.82 -6.87 -17.08
CA LEU A 403 18.56 -6.93 -15.82
C LEU A 403 19.76 -7.88 -16.02
N GLU A 404 20.85 -7.34 -16.57
CA GLU A 404 21.96 -8.15 -17.16
C GLU A 404 23.01 -8.65 -16.15
N ASP A 405 22.94 -8.28 -14.87
CA ASP A 405 23.99 -8.61 -13.88
C ASP A 405 23.86 -10.01 -13.26
N GLY A 406 22.86 -10.79 -13.67
CA GLY A 406 22.61 -12.15 -13.18
C GLY A 406 22.09 -12.22 -11.72
N ALA A 407 21.77 -11.09 -11.11
CA ALA A 407 21.18 -11.07 -9.79
C ALA A 407 19.74 -11.60 -9.78
N PRO A 408 19.27 -12.28 -8.73
CA PRO A 408 17.91 -12.76 -8.64
C PRO A 408 16.88 -11.63 -8.79
N VAL A 409 15.78 -11.96 -9.47
CA VAL A 409 14.63 -11.05 -9.66
C VAL A 409 13.47 -11.54 -8.80
N VAL A 410 13.00 -10.67 -7.92
CA VAL A 410 11.84 -10.88 -7.06
C VAL A 410 10.68 -10.02 -7.55
N VAL A 411 9.58 -10.67 -7.96
CA VAL A 411 8.33 -10.02 -8.35
C VAL A 411 7.42 -9.96 -7.13
N LEU A 412 6.91 -8.78 -6.80
CA LEU A 412 5.97 -8.62 -5.69
C LEU A 412 4.55 -9.00 -6.12
N SER A 413 3.94 -9.92 -5.38
CA SER A 413 2.56 -10.36 -5.58
C SER A 413 1.67 -9.73 -4.50
N THR A 414 0.89 -8.73 -4.91
CA THR A 414 0.26 -7.79 -3.99
C THR A 414 -1.17 -8.15 -3.58
N ALA A 415 -1.78 -9.12 -4.23
CA ALA A 415 -3.13 -9.58 -3.89
C ALA A 415 -3.35 -11.05 -4.24
N SER A 416 -4.28 -11.69 -3.53
CA SER A 416 -4.72 -13.02 -3.89
C SER A 416 -5.50 -13.00 -5.21
N PRO A 417 -5.28 -13.98 -6.12
CA PRO A 417 -6.05 -14.11 -7.36
C PRO A 417 -7.56 -14.24 -7.12
N TYR A 418 -7.96 -14.76 -5.98
CA TYR A 418 -9.37 -14.91 -5.57
C TYR A 418 -10.08 -13.57 -5.24
N LYS A 419 -9.37 -12.47 -5.16
CA LYS A 419 -9.99 -11.12 -5.04
C LYS A 419 -10.44 -10.56 -6.39
N PHE A 420 -9.94 -11.12 -7.48
CA PHE A 420 -10.20 -10.69 -8.85
C PHE A 420 -10.64 -11.88 -9.70
N PRO A 421 -11.64 -12.68 -9.25
CA PRO A 421 -11.96 -13.96 -9.88
C PRO A 421 -12.44 -13.80 -11.32
N ALA A 422 -13.13 -12.71 -11.65
CA ALA A 422 -13.59 -12.42 -13.01
C ALA A 422 -12.40 -12.23 -13.97
N ALA A 423 -11.41 -11.45 -13.60
CA ALA A 423 -10.23 -11.21 -14.42
C ALA A 423 -9.38 -12.48 -14.57
N VAL A 424 -9.13 -13.19 -13.46
CA VAL A 424 -8.30 -14.39 -13.45
C VAL A 424 -8.95 -15.53 -14.22
N LEU A 425 -10.22 -15.82 -13.96
CA LEU A 425 -10.97 -16.86 -14.65
C LEU A 425 -11.14 -16.52 -16.15
N GLY A 426 -11.42 -15.25 -16.46
CA GLY A 426 -11.49 -14.76 -17.84
C GLY A 426 -10.20 -14.98 -18.61
N ALA A 427 -9.05 -14.79 -17.96
CA ALA A 427 -7.74 -15.04 -18.54
C ALA A 427 -7.51 -16.54 -18.83
N LEU A 428 -7.99 -17.43 -17.96
CA LEU A 428 -7.80 -18.88 -18.10
C LEU A 428 -8.75 -19.52 -19.13
N GLU A 429 -9.99 -19.05 -19.22
CA GLU A 429 -11.06 -19.69 -20.00
C GLU A 429 -11.56 -18.86 -21.18
N GLY A 430 -11.06 -17.63 -21.38
CA GLY A 430 -11.41 -16.76 -22.51
C GLY A 430 -12.73 -16.00 -22.37
N GLY A 431 -13.38 -16.07 -21.22
CA GLY A 431 -14.61 -15.34 -20.88
C GLY A 431 -15.25 -15.87 -19.61
N CYS A 432 -15.93 -15.00 -18.89
CA CYS A 432 -16.55 -15.38 -17.63
C CYS A 432 -17.78 -14.49 -17.37
N ASP A 433 -18.96 -15.10 -17.30
CA ASP A 433 -20.20 -14.44 -16.93
C ASP A 433 -20.71 -15.01 -15.59
N GLY A 434 -21.30 -14.17 -14.77
CA GLY A 434 -21.98 -14.59 -13.56
C GLY A 434 -21.54 -13.86 -12.28
N ASP A 435 -21.92 -14.45 -11.15
CA ASP A 435 -21.58 -13.95 -9.81
C ASP A 435 -20.12 -14.25 -9.45
N GLU A 436 -19.41 -13.26 -8.89
CA GLU A 436 -18.00 -13.37 -8.50
C GLU A 436 -17.74 -14.49 -7.48
N PHE A 437 -18.71 -14.81 -6.61
CA PHE A 437 -18.56 -15.91 -5.66
C PHE A 437 -18.61 -17.28 -6.36
N ALA A 438 -19.51 -17.43 -7.34
CA ALA A 438 -19.53 -18.62 -8.19
C ALA A 438 -18.24 -18.75 -9.04
N MET A 439 -17.68 -17.61 -9.47
CA MET A 439 -16.39 -17.59 -10.17
C MET A 439 -15.24 -18.04 -9.25
N MET A 440 -15.20 -17.64 -7.99
CA MET A 440 -14.20 -18.13 -7.02
C MET A 440 -14.25 -19.66 -6.85
N GLU A 441 -15.45 -20.22 -6.72
CA GLU A 441 -15.62 -21.69 -6.66
C GLU A 441 -15.19 -22.37 -7.96
N ARG A 442 -15.50 -21.78 -9.10
CA ARG A 442 -15.08 -22.30 -10.41
C ARG A 442 -13.57 -22.25 -10.57
N LEU A 443 -12.94 -21.15 -10.15
CA LEU A 443 -11.49 -20.99 -10.15
C LEU A 443 -10.81 -22.05 -9.27
N HIS A 444 -11.35 -22.30 -8.07
CA HIS A 444 -10.88 -23.37 -7.19
C HIS A 444 -10.98 -24.74 -7.87
N ARG A 445 -12.13 -25.08 -8.47
CA ARG A 445 -12.30 -26.37 -9.18
C ARG A 445 -11.36 -26.52 -10.39
N LEU A 446 -11.09 -25.43 -11.11
CA LEU A 446 -10.22 -25.43 -12.28
C LEU A 446 -8.75 -25.61 -11.92
N THR A 447 -8.32 -24.94 -10.85
CA THR A 447 -6.90 -24.82 -10.51
C THR A 447 -6.48 -25.73 -9.35
N GLY A 448 -7.41 -26.16 -8.51
CA GLY A 448 -7.12 -26.88 -7.27
C GLY A 448 -6.46 -26.01 -6.19
N THR A 449 -6.25 -24.70 -6.45
CA THR A 449 -5.70 -23.79 -5.44
C THR A 449 -6.76 -23.43 -4.39
N GLU A 450 -6.35 -23.18 -3.15
CA GLU A 450 -7.30 -22.94 -2.06
C GLU A 450 -7.85 -21.50 -2.06
N VAL A 451 -9.16 -21.37 -1.83
CA VAL A 451 -9.78 -20.08 -1.56
C VAL A 451 -9.33 -19.59 -0.18
N PRO A 452 -8.78 -18.38 -0.05
CA PRO A 452 -8.39 -17.83 1.25
C PRO A 452 -9.55 -17.84 2.25
N ARG A 453 -9.26 -18.20 3.51
CA ARG A 453 -10.28 -18.36 4.57
C ARG A 453 -11.14 -17.12 4.78
N ASN A 454 -10.57 -15.93 4.63
CA ASN A 454 -11.25 -14.65 4.76
C ASN A 454 -12.21 -14.35 3.59
N LEU A 455 -12.06 -15.04 2.45
CA LEU A 455 -12.94 -14.95 1.28
C LEU A 455 -13.94 -16.11 1.25
N ALA A 456 -13.55 -17.28 1.75
CA ALA A 456 -14.42 -18.45 1.83
C ALA A 456 -15.62 -18.16 2.75
N GLY A 457 -16.83 -18.46 2.26
CA GLY A 457 -18.08 -18.26 3.01
C GLY A 457 -18.47 -16.79 3.23
N LEU A 458 -17.82 -15.83 2.57
CA LEU A 458 -18.11 -14.41 2.69
C LEU A 458 -19.54 -14.06 2.28
N GLN A 459 -20.08 -14.71 1.24
CA GLN A 459 -21.46 -14.52 0.76
C GLN A 459 -22.52 -14.82 1.82
N GLY A 460 -22.24 -15.76 2.75
CA GLY A 460 -23.16 -16.12 3.83
C GLY A 460 -23.06 -15.27 5.09
N ARG A 461 -22.14 -14.30 5.14
CA ARG A 461 -21.97 -13.47 6.34
C ARG A 461 -23.07 -12.42 6.47
N THR A 462 -23.40 -12.07 7.71
CA THR A 462 -24.39 -11.05 8.02
C THR A 462 -23.91 -9.66 7.59
N VAL A 463 -24.67 -8.97 6.76
CA VAL A 463 -24.46 -7.57 6.42
C VAL A 463 -24.75 -6.69 7.66
N ARG A 464 -23.71 -6.03 8.18
CA ARG A 464 -23.76 -5.21 9.39
C ARG A 464 -23.88 -3.71 9.10
N HIS A 465 -23.32 -3.26 7.98
CA HIS A 465 -23.29 -1.87 7.57
C HIS A 465 -24.17 -1.68 6.32
N ARG A 466 -25.20 -0.84 6.43
CA ARG A 466 -26.20 -0.64 5.39
C ARG A 466 -26.42 0.83 5.03
N ASP A 467 -25.62 1.72 5.61
CA ASP A 467 -25.80 3.15 5.42
C ASP A 467 -25.42 3.56 4.00
N VAL A 468 -26.32 4.30 3.35
CA VAL A 468 -26.12 4.89 2.02
C VAL A 468 -26.55 6.34 2.11
N ILE A 469 -25.65 7.28 1.86
CA ILE A 469 -25.89 8.72 1.97
C ILE A 469 -25.53 9.44 0.66
N ASP A 470 -25.98 10.68 0.52
CA ASP A 470 -25.49 11.58 -0.51
C ASP A 470 -24.14 12.19 -0.07
N LYS A 471 -23.28 12.52 -1.04
CA LYS A 471 -21.92 13.02 -0.74
C LYS A 471 -21.92 14.31 0.11
N GLU A 472 -22.97 15.13 -0.02
CA GLU A 472 -23.17 16.35 0.76
C GLU A 472 -23.42 16.08 2.25
N GLN A 473 -23.89 14.89 2.61
CA GLN A 473 -24.22 14.49 3.97
C GLN A 473 -23.01 13.92 4.74
N MET A 474 -21.86 13.75 4.09
CA MET A 474 -20.69 13.11 4.72
C MET A 474 -20.21 13.85 5.97
N LEU A 475 -20.22 15.18 5.98
CA LEU A 475 -19.81 15.97 7.16
C LEU A 475 -20.72 15.69 8.35
N ASP A 476 -22.04 15.77 8.16
CA ASP A 476 -23.02 15.55 9.23
C ASP A 476 -22.96 14.10 9.75
N TYR A 477 -22.76 13.14 8.84
CA TYR A 477 -22.58 11.73 9.20
C TYR A 477 -21.36 11.52 10.08
N VAL A 478 -20.20 12.11 9.74
CA VAL A 478 -18.97 12.01 10.53
C VAL A 478 -19.16 12.69 11.88
N LEU A 479 -19.72 13.90 11.91
CA LEU A 479 -19.93 14.62 13.18
C LEU A 479 -20.87 13.86 14.12
N ALA A 480 -21.96 13.26 13.59
CA ALA A 480 -22.87 12.43 14.38
C ALA A 480 -22.15 11.21 14.99
N GLU A 481 -21.26 10.54 14.24
CA GLU A 481 -20.49 9.40 14.75
C GLU A 481 -19.38 9.81 15.73
N VAL A 482 -18.76 10.99 15.56
CA VAL A 482 -17.78 11.54 16.51
C VAL A 482 -18.46 11.86 17.85
N MET A 483 -19.71 12.31 17.83
CA MET A 483 -20.50 12.68 19.02
C MET A 483 -21.10 11.48 19.76
N ARG A 484 -21.10 10.28 19.19
CA ARG A 484 -21.53 9.03 19.82
C ARG A 484 -20.44 8.45 20.72
N SER A 485 -20.00 9.16 21.73
CA SER A 485 -18.99 8.70 22.70
C SER A 485 -19.62 7.88 23.84
#